data_b77185ff8e429ad969ee4b079a5d7741
#
_entry.id   b77185ff8e429ad969ee4b079a5d7741
#
_cell.length_a   1.000
_cell.length_b   1.000
_cell.length_c   1.000
_cell.angle_alpha   90.00
_cell.angle_beta   90.00
_cell.angle_gamma   90.00
#
_symmetry.space_group_name_H-M   'P 1'
#
loop_
_entity.id
_entity.type
_entity.pdbx_description
1 polymer ?
#
loop_
_entity_poly.entity_id
_entity_poly.type
_entity_poly.pdbx_seq_one_letter_code
_entity_poly.pdbx_strand_id
1 'polypeptide(L)'
;HEAGNAAAIATGYEPTVSLVANADGEPSGVLAFWHVGESKARAWLDLQNDVTVKDLNIAKTEGLYSVEHLKRYTTLGMATDQGKTANVPALAIMADLLGKSIPETGTTIFRPPYTPVPIGAFGGRSRGKHFRPTRLAPSHGWAEEQGAIFVETGMWLRAQWFPRSG
;
A
#
# COMPACT_ATOMS: atom_id res chain seq x y z
N HIS A 1 -26.83 -31.68 2.28
CA HIS A 1 -27.45 -33.00 2.34
C HIS A 1 -26.68 -34.07 1.57
N GLU A 2 -26.26 -33.83 0.32
CA GLU A 2 -25.47 -34.80 -0.48
C GLU A 2 -24.22 -35.27 0.22
N ALA A 3 -23.45 -34.35 0.80
CA ALA A 3 -22.23 -34.68 1.54
C ALA A 3 -22.53 -35.51 2.83
N GLY A 4 -23.66 -35.20 3.49
CA GLY A 4 -24.09 -35.98 4.65
C GLY A 4 -24.53 -37.39 4.29
N ASN A 5 -25.26 -37.53 3.18
CA ASN A 5 -25.68 -38.83 2.67
C ASN A 5 -24.49 -39.66 2.18
N ALA A 6 -23.53 -39.03 1.48
CA ALA A 6 -22.32 -39.69 1.06
C ALA A 6 -21.46 -40.19 2.26
N ALA A 7 -21.38 -39.39 3.32
CA ALA A 7 -20.69 -39.79 4.54
C ALA A 7 -21.41 -40.94 5.28
N ALA A 8 -22.73 -40.90 5.32
CA ALA A 8 -23.53 -41.98 5.91
C ALA A 8 -23.34 -43.30 5.15
N ILE A 9 -23.39 -43.27 3.81
CA ILE A 9 -23.15 -44.43 2.95
C ILE A 9 -21.72 -44.99 3.14
N ALA A 10 -20.73 -44.09 3.19
CA ALA A 10 -19.34 -44.48 3.39
C ALA A 10 -19.08 -45.14 4.74
N THR A 11 -19.91 -44.87 5.76
CA THR A 11 -19.84 -45.48 7.09
C THR A 11 -20.81 -46.67 7.29
N GLY A 12 -21.47 -47.11 6.20
CA GLY A 12 -22.36 -48.27 6.21
C GLY A 12 -23.77 -47.98 6.72
N TYR A 13 -24.19 -46.72 6.81
CA TYR A 13 -25.54 -46.32 7.17
C TYR A 13 -26.36 -45.99 5.92
N GLU A 14 -27.60 -46.50 5.84
CA GLU A 14 -28.53 -46.03 4.81
C GLU A 14 -29.18 -44.73 5.27
N PRO A 15 -29.14 -43.66 4.47
CA PRO A 15 -29.83 -42.41 4.82
C PRO A 15 -31.35 -42.63 4.83
N THR A 16 -31.97 -42.45 5.96
CA THR A 16 -33.42 -42.68 6.16
C THR A 16 -34.31 -41.55 5.67
N VAL A 17 -33.73 -40.40 5.34
CA VAL A 17 -34.46 -39.22 4.88
C VAL A 17 -33.70 -38.57 3.73
N SER A 18 -34.31 -38.57 2.53
CA SER A 18 -33.89 -37.70 1.44
C SER A 18 -34.61 -36.37 1.55
N LEU A 19 -34.05 -35.46 2.34
CA LEU A 19 -34.50 -34.06 2.34
C LEU A 19 -33.95 -33.39 1.08
N VAL A 20 -34.76 -33.32 0.05
CA VAL A 20 -34.55 -32.39 -1.07
C VAL A 20 -34.92 -31.02 -0.54
N ALA A 21 -33.96 -30.22 -0.18
CA ALA A 21 -34.18 -28.80 0.08
C ALA A 21 -34.52 -28.16 -1.27
N ASN A 22 -35.82 -27.95 -1.51
CA ASN A 22 -36.30 -27.06 -2.54
C ASN A 22 -36.08 -25.63 -2.02
N ALA A 23 -34.88 -25.10 -2.17
CA ALA A 23 -34.70 -23.68 -2.09
C ALA A 23 -35.16 -23.12 -3.44
N ASP A 24 -36.27 -22.39 -3.44
CA ASP A 24 -36.56 -21.50 -4.56
C ASP A 24 -35.28 -20.71 -4.85
N GLY A 25 -34.82 -20.75 -6.09
CA GLY A 25 -33.60 -20.10 -6.48
C GLY A 25 -33.71 -18.57 -6.32
N GLU A 26 -33.59 -18.10 -5.08
CA GLU A 26 -33.36 -16.69 -4.88
C GLU A 26 -32.11 -16.29 -5.66
N PRO A 27 -32.19 -15.24 -6.49
CA PRO A 27 -30.99 -14.76 -7.17
C PRO A 27 -29.94 -14.39 -6.11
N SER A 28 -28.93 -15.21 -5.95
CA SER A 28 -27.79 -14.98 -5.06
C SER A 28 -26.87 -13.87 -5.58
N GLY A 29 -27.43 -12.91 -6.33
CA GLY A 29 -26.71 -11.75 -6.81
C GLY A 29 -26.32 -10.84 -5.63
N VAL A 30 -25.06 -10.89 -5.25
CA VAL A 30 -24.50 -9.90 -4.33
C VAL A 30 -24.49 -8.56 -5.04
N LEU A 31 -25.33 -7.63 -4.59
CA LEU A 31 -25.32 -6.26 -5.07
C LEU A 31 -24.15 -5.52 -4.43
N ALA A 32 -23.37 -4.87 -5.27
CA ALA A 32 -22.29 -4.04 -4.80
C ALA A 32 -22.85 -2.81 -4.05
N PHE A 33 -22.30 -2.55 -2.87
CA PHE A 33 -22.70 -1.43 -2.03
C PHE A 33 -21.44 -0.66 -1.60
N TRP A 34 -21.23 0.51 -2.18
CA TRP A 34 -19.97 1.24 -2.04
C TRP A 34 -19.98 2.26 -0.92
N HIS A 35 -21.09 2.95 -0.69
CA HIS A 35 -21.28 3.87 0.44
C HIS A 35 -22.76 4.20 0.65
N VAL A 36 -23.08 4.71 1.83
CA VAL A 36 -24.42 5.19 2.17
C VAL A 36 -24.54 6.65 1.76
N GLY A 37 -25.04 6.90 0.54
CA GLY A 37 -25.12 8.25 -0.04
C GLY A 37 -25.95 9.25 0.77
N GLU A 38 -26.98 8.76 1.48
CA GLU A 38 -27.91 9.56 2.29
C GLU A 38 -27.35 9.89 3.69
N SER A 39 -26.26 9.23 4.09
CA SER A 39 -25.64 9.47 5.39
C SER A 39 -24.98 10.84 5.42
N LYS A 40 -25.25 11.60 6.48
CA LYS A 40 -24.53 12.86 6.78
C LYS A 40 -23.18 12.63 7.45
N ALA A 41 -22.87 11.39 7.81
CA ALA A 41 -21.59 11.03 8.39
C ALA A 41 -20.47 11.10 7.33
N ARG A 42 -19.24 11.24 7.80
CA ARG A 42 -18.07 11.23 6.92
C ARG A 42 -17.86 9.82 6.38
N ALA A 43 -17.86 9.69 5.05
CA ALA A 43 -17.59 8.44 4.36
C ALA A 43 -16.10 8.35 4.00
N TRP A 44 -15.37 7.54 4.74
CA TRP A 44 -13.94 7.32 4.56
C TRP A 44 -13.69 6.31 3.43
N LEU A 45 -12.71 6.58 2.60
CA LEU A 45 -12.26 5.71 1.50
C LEU A 45 -10.85 5.18 1.75
N ASP A 46 -9.92 6.07 1.99
CA ASP A 46 -8.53 5.73 2.28
C ASP A 46 -8.20 6.17 3.72
N LEU A 47 -8.10 5.20 4.61
CA LEU A 47 -7.82 5.46 6.03
C LEU A 47 -6.33 5.76 6.30
N GLN A 48 -5.44 5.51 5.34
CA GLN A 48 -4.02 5.80 5.48
C GLN A 48 -3.70 7.26 5.13
N ASN A 49 -4.45 7.82 4.18
CA ASN A 49 -4.30 9.20 3.72
C ASN A 49 -5.51 10.09 4.00
N ASP A 50 -6.44 9.61 4.83
CA ASP A 50 -7.63 10.36 5.25
C ASP A 50 -8.52 10.85 4.08
N VAL A 51 -8.56 10.11 2.98
CA VAL A 51 -9.38 10.47 1.83
C VAL A 51 -10.82 10.03 2.02
N THR A 52 -11.75 10.92 1.71
CA THR A 52 -13.20 10.74 1.87
C THR A 52 -13.93 10.88 0.56
N VAL A 53 -15.22 10.49 0.52
CA VAL A 53 -16.12 10.75 -0.63
C VAL A 53 -16.22 12.24 -0.94
N LYS A 54 -16.12 13.11 0.07
CA LYS A 54 -16.12 14.56 -0.13
C LYS A 54 -14.94 15.02 -0.99
N ASP A 55 -13.75 14.42 -0.81
CA ASP A 55 -12.57 14.79 -1.58
C ASP A 55 -12.70 14.38 -3.05
N LEU A 56 -13.39 13.27 -3.33
CA LEU A 56 -13.74 12.87 -4.70
C LEU A 56 -14.70 13.89 -5.34
N ASN A 57 -15.70 14.36 -4.60
CA ASN A 57 -16.63 15.39 -5.09
C ASN A 57 -15.89 16.70 -5.37
N ILE A 58 -14.96 17.11 -4.53
CA ILE A 58 -14.12 18.32 -4.75
C ILE A 58 -13.30 18.13 -6.03
N ALA A 59 -12.60 17.02 -6.17
CA ALA A 59 -11.80 16.73 -7.35
C ALA A 59 -12.63 16.77 -8.65
N LYS A 60 -13.84 16.17 -8.63
CA LYS A 60 -14.79 16.27 -9.74
C LYS A 60 -15.16 17.71 -10.05
N THR A 61 -15.49 18.51 -9.03
CA THR A 61 -15.87 19.91 -9.19
C THR A 61 -14.74 20.74 -9.80
N GLU A 62 -13.50 20.40 -9.51
CA GLU A 62 -12.29 21.02 -10.07
C GLU A 62 -11.90 20.46 -11.45
N GLY A 63 -12.71 19.55 -12.02
CA GLY A 63 -12.48 19.00 -13.36
C GLY A 63 -11.49 17.85 -13.43
N LEU A 64 -11.12 17.23 -12.32
CA LEU A 64 -10.20 16.10 -12.26
C LEU A 64 -10.94 14.78 -12.48
N TYR A 65 -11.34 14.53 -13.71
CA TYR A 65 -12.16 13.36 -14.08
C TYR A 65 -11.36 12.08 -14.28
N SER A 66 -10.05 12.17 -14.50
CA SER A 66 -9.19 11.01 -14.59
C SER A 66 -8.84 10.48 -13.20
N VAL A 67 -8.97 9.17 -13.00
CA VAL A 67 -8.64 8.51 -11.73
C VAL A 67 -7.16 8.66 -11.33
N GLU A 68 -6.27 8.81 -12.32
CA GLU A 68 -4.85 9.07 -12.06
C GLU A 68 -4.60 10.52 -11.60
N HIS A 69 -5.38 11.48 -12.06
CA HIS A 69 -5.34 12.85 -11.53
C HIS A 69 -5.98 12.94 -10.15
N LEU A 70 -7.15 12.31 -9.97
CA LEU A 70 -7.81 12.17 -8.68
C LEU A 70 -6.85 11.60 -7.61
N LYS A 71 -6.16 10.51 -7.95
CA LYS A 71 -5.18 9.86 -7.08
C LYS A 71 -4.08 10.83 -6.62
N ARG A 72 -3.52 11.61 -7.54
CA ARG A 72 -2.44 12.56 -7.21
C ARG A 72 -2.93 13.77 -6.44
N TYR A 73 -4.14 14.20 -6.71
CA TYR A 73 -4.75 15.34 -6.05
C TYR A 73 -5.14 15.03 -4.61
N THR A 74 -5.74 13.87 -4.38
CA THR A 74 -6.25 13.44 -3.06
C THR A 74 -5.28 12.58 -2.26
N THR A 75 -4.20 12.11 -2.87
CA THR A 75 -3.32 11.05 -2.34
C THR A 75 -4.00 9.68 -2.17
N LEU A 76 -5.17 9.48 -2.77
CA LEU A 76 -5.91 8.21 -2.75
C LEU A 76 -5.03 7.05 -3.22
N GLY A 77 -4.87 6.03 -2.41
CA GLY A 77 -4.12 4.83 -2.76
C GLY A 77 -2.61 5.03 -2.95
N MET A 78 -2.05 6.10 -2.41
CA MET A 78 -0.62 6.40 -2.48
C MET A 78 0.17 5.97 -1.24
N ALA A 79 -0.49 5.48 -0.21
CA ALA A 79 0.14 4.97 1.01
C ALA A 79 0.75 3.57 0.80
N THR A 80 1.24 2.96 1.87
CA THR A 80 1.98 1.69 1.84
C THR A 80 1.19 0.52 1.26
N ASP A 81 -0.14 0.52 1.38
CA ASP A 81 -1.00 -0.51 0.78
C ASP A 81 -1.22 -0.34 -0.72
N GLN A 82 -0.81 0.81 -1.29
CA GLN A 82 -0.97 1.15 -2.72
C GLN A 82 -2.43 1.00 -3.21
N GLY A 83 -3.38 1.36 -2.35
CA GLY A 83 -4.80 1.38 -2.68
C GLY A 83 -5.51 0.03 -2.70
N LYS A 84 -4.91 -1.04 -2.16
CA LYS A 84 -5.53 -2.37 -2.13
C LYS A 84 -6.89 -2.37 -1.41
N THR A 85 -7.06 -1.52 -0.41
CA THR A 85 -8.31 -1.39 0.35
C THR A 85 -9.23 -0.30 -0.18
N ALA A 86 -8.68 0.77 -0.73
CA ALA A 86 -9.41 2.00 -1.06
C ALA A 86 -9.77 2.15 -2.54
N ASN A 87 -9.00 1.58 -3.47
CA ASN A 87 -9.17 1.85 -4.90
C ASN A 87 -10.52 1.40 -5.44
N VAL A 88 -10.98 0.19 -5.13
CA VAL A 88 -12.23 -0.33 -5.71
C VAL A 88 -13.44 0.51 -5.31
N PRO A 89 -13.72 0.78 -4.03
CA PRO A 89 -14.83 1.63 -3.66
C PRO A 89 -14.69 3.07 -4.19
N ALA A 90 -13.48 3.62 -4.21
CA ALA A 90 -13.25 4.95 -4.74
C ALA A 90 -13.52 5.05 -6.24
N LEU A 91 -13.10 4.06 -7.02
CA LEU A 91 -13.37 4.00 -8.47
C LEU A 91 -14.86 3.85 -8.75
N ALA A 92 -15.56 3.04 -7.98
CA ALA A 92 -17.01 2.87 -8.11
C ALA A 92 -17.76 4.17 -7.82
N ILE A 93 -17.40 4.85 -6.74
CA ILE A 93 -18.02 6.15 -6.40
C ILE A 93 -17.67 7.21 -7.45
N MET A 94 -16.44 7.22 -7.96
CA MET A 94 -16.07 8.14 -9.04
C MET A 94 -16.83 7.84 -10.33
N ALA A 95 -17.05 6.57 -10.65
CA ALA A 95 -17.88 6.14 -11.77
C ALA A 95 -19.32 6.69 -11.64
N ASP A 96 -19.93 6.52 -10.48
CA ASP A 96 -21.25 7.06 -10.18
C ASP A 96 -21.30 8.59 -10.31
N LEU A 97 -20.29 9.27 -9.77
CA LEU A 97 -20.17 10.73 -9.86
C LEU A 97 -20.06 11.22 -11.30
N LEU A 98 -19.44 10.46 -12.18
CA LEU A 98 -19.23 10.80 -13.59
C LEU A 98 -20.35 10.28 -14.51
N GLY A 99 -21.30 9.48 -14.01
CA GLY A 99 -22.31 8.80 -14.79
C GLY A 99 -21.73 7.79 -15.78
N LYS A 100 -20.67 7.08 -15.38
CA LYS A 100 -19.94 6.09 -16.16
C LYS A 100 -19.98 4.72 -15.48
N SER A 101 -19.69 3.68 -16.23
CA SER A 101 -19.37 2.38 -15.63
C SER A 101 -17.97 2.36 -15.01
N ILE A 102 -17.71 1.41 -14.10
CA ILE A 102 -16.36 1.23 -13.50
C ILE A 102 -15.31 0.96 -14.58
N PRO A 103 -15.54 0.07 -15.58
CA PRO A 103 -14.59 -0.13 -16.68
C PRO A 103 -14.27 1.14 -17.48
N GLU A 104 -15.25 1.99 -17.75
CA GLU A 104 -15.04 3.25 -18.46
C GLU A 104 -14.32 4.31 -17.63
N THR A 105 -14.48 4.27 -16.32
CA THR A 105 -13.75 5.12 -15.37
C THR A 105 -12.28 4.73 -15.29
N GLY A 106 -12.00 3.44 -15.46
CA GLY A 106 -10.67 2.87 -15.43
C GLY A 106 -10.14 2.61 -14.02
N THR A 107 -8.87 2.26 -13.94
CA THR A 107 -8.20 1.98 -12.67
C THR A 107 -6.92 2.78 -12.53
N THR A 108 -6.48 2.95 -11.30
CA THR A 108 -5.20 3.58 -11.00
C THR A 108 -4.05 2.59 -11.16
N ILE A 109 -2.88 3.11 -11.51
CA ILE A 109 -1.64 2.33 -11.59
C ILE A 109 -0.91 2.48 -10.25
N PHE A 110 -0.49 1.35 -9.68
CA PHE A 110 0.36 1.35 -8.49
C PHE A 110 1.80 1.72 -8.85
N ARG A 111 2.58 2.14 -7.84
CA ARG A 111 4.03 2.36 -7.95
C ARG A 111 4.80 1.29 -7.18
N PRO A 112 5.95 0.82 -7.70
CA PRO A 112 6.80 -0.08 -6.93
C PRO A 112 7.36 0.63 -5.68
N PRO A 113 7.53 -0.11 -4.55
CA PRO A 113 7.14 -1.50 -4.37
C PRO A 113 5.64 -1.63 -4.08
N TYR A 114 4.95 -2.50 -4.83
CA TYR A 114 3.52 -2.78 -4.61
C TYR A 114 3.26 -3.52 -3.28
N THR A 115 4.15 -4.43 -2.93
CA THR A 115 4.18 -5.03 -1.61
C THR A 115 5.13 -4.24 -0.72
N PRO A 116 4.73 -3.85 0.50
CA PRO A 116 5.60 -3.12 1.41
C PRO A 116 6.92 -3.84 1.65
N VAL A 117 8.02 -3.12 1.50
CA VAL A 117 9.37 -3.65 1.69
C VAL A 117 10.01 -2.91 2.86
N PRO A 118 10.51 -3.61 3.91
CA PRO A 118 11.19 -2.96 5.00
C PRO A 118 12.51 -2.35 4.52
N ILE A 119 12.87 -1.21 5.06
CA ILE A 119 14.12 -0.49 4.73
C ILE A 119 15.35 -1.40 4.87
N GLY A 120 15.34 -2.31 5.84
CA GLY A 120 16.42 -3.27 6.03
C GLY A 120 16.67 -4.21 4.83
N ALA A 121 15.66 -4.46 3.99
CA ALA A 121 15.83 -5.25 2.77
C ALA A 121 16.65 -4.49 1.70
N PHE A 122 16.50 -3.16 1.63
CA PHE A 122 17.31 -2.32 0.73
C PHE A 122 18.76 -2.21 1.21
N GLY A 123 19.00 -2.31 2.51
CA GLY A 123 20.34 -2.26 3.09
C GLY A 123 21.22 -3.43 2.66
N GLY A 124 20.63 -4.58 2.33
CA GLY A 124 21.39 -5.76 1.91
C GLY A 124 22.50 -6.13 2.90
N ARG A 125 23.75 -6.12 2.43
CA ARG A 125 24.95 -6.37 3.25
C ARG A 125 25.43 -5.14 4.03
N SER A 126 24.94 -3.94 3.69
CA SER A 126 25.32 -2.68 4.32
C SER A 126 24.60 -2.49 5.65
N ARG A 127 24.95 -3.31 6.66
CA ARG A 127 24.35 -3.32 8.00
C ARG A 127 25.37 -3.04 9.07
N GLY A 128 24.93 -2.53 10.21
CA GLY A 128 25.79 -2.23 11.35
C GLY A 128 26.94 -1.31 10.94
N LYS A 129 28.19 -1.70 11.20
CA LYS A 129 29.38 -0.93 10.83
C LYS A 129 29.52 -0.67 9.31
N HIS A 130 28.83 -1.43 8.47
CA HIS A 130 28.85 -1.25 7.01
C HIS A 130 27.76 -0.32 6.50
N PHE A 131 26.80 0.05 7.34
CA PHE A 131 25.73 0.99 6.98
C PHE A 131 26.29 2.40 6.75
N ARG A 132 27.20 2.83 7.63
CA ARG A 132 27.91 4.12 7.53
C ARG A 132 29.40 3.89 7.79
N PRO A 133 30.14 3.31 6.82
CA PRO A 133 31.54 3.02 7.03
C PRO A 133 32.36 4.30 7.08
N THR A 134 33.31 4.39 8.02
CA THR A 134 34.35 5.43 7.98
C THR A 134 35.36 5.02 6.92
N ARG A 135 35.54 5.85 5.91
CA ARG A 135 36.53 5.67 4.84
C ARG A 135 37.79 6.45 5.17
N LEU A 136 38.92 5.82 4.97
CA LEU A 136 40.22 6.41 5.24
C LEU A 136 40.95 6.70 3.93
N ALA A 137 41.58 7.86 3.84
CA ALA A 137 42.45 8.18 2.72
C ALA A 137 43.74 7.33 2.77
N PRO A 138 44.42 7.07 1.64
CA PRO A 138 45.69 6.34 1.65
C PRO A 138 46.73 6.96 2.56
N SER A 139 46.69 8.29 2.73
CA SER A 139 47.62 9.05 3.61
C SER A 139 47.16 9.14 5.06
N HIS A 140 46.07 8.42 5.46
CA HIS A 140 45.50 8.57 6.79
C HIS A 140 46.47 8.21 7.89
N GLY A 141 47.15 7.05 7.79
CA GLY A 141 48.10 6.61 8.80
C GLY A 141 49.27 7.60 8.98
N TRP A 142 49.84 8.11 7.88
CA TRP A 142 50.86 9.15 7.96
C TRP A 142 50.33 10.42 8.65
N ALA A 143 49.10 10.85 8.29
CA ALA A 143 48.51 12.05 8.90
C ALA A 143 48.28 11.86 10.40
N GLU A 144 47.86 10.67 10.82
CA GLU A 144 47.69 10.31 12.22
C GLU A 144 49.00 10.35 13.00
N GLU A 145 50.09 9.79 12.43
CA GLU A 145 51.44 9.84 13.00
C GLU A 145 51.95 11.27 13.15
N GLN A 146 51.51 12.18 12.24
CA GLN A 146 51.85 13.61 12.33
C GLN A 146 50.90 14.41 13.27
N GLY A 147 50.03 13.73 13.99
CA GLY A 147 49.11 14.36 14.95
C GLY A 147 48.00 15.17 14.30
N ALA A 148 47.61 14.84 13.08
CA ALA A 148 46.52 15.53 12.40
C ALA A 148 45.20 15.50 13.19
N ILE A 149 44.49 16.60 13.15
CA ILE A 149 43.10 16.66 13.60
C ILE A 149 42.21 16.32 12.40
N PHE A 150 41.30 15.38 12.60
CA PHE A 150 40.46 14.87 11.54
C PHE A 150 39.04 15.43 11.57
N VAL A 151 38.45 15.54 10.39
CA VAL A 151 37.03 15.89 10.19
C VAL A 151 36.39 14.88 9.25
N GLU A 152 35.15 14.51 9.55
CA GLU A 152 34.34 13.66 8.68
C GLU A 152 33.71 14.50 7.57
N THR A 153 34.03 14.19 6.31
CA THR A 153 33.48 14.82 5.11
C THR A 153 32.80 13.74 4.27
N GLY A 154 31.47 13.72 4.26
CA GLY A 154 30.73 12.56 3.79
C GLY A 154 31.05 11.35 4.68
N MET A 155 31.54 10.27 4.09
CA MET A 155 31.99 9.08 4.82
C MET A 155 33.54 8.99 4.91
N TRP A 156 34.23 10.04 4.51
CA TRP A 156 35.70 10.09 4.53
C TRP A 156 36.20 10.84 5.74
N LEU A 157 37.11 10.23 6.48
CA LEU A 157 37.86 10.90 7.53
C LEU A 157 39.07 11.57 6.92
N ARG A 158 39.09 12.89 6.92
CA ARG A 158 40.17 13.71 6.30
C ARG A 158 40.90 14.50 7.34
N ALA A 159 42.21 14.61 7.17
CA ALA A 159 43.02 15.56 7.96
C ALA A 159 42.54 16.99 7.68
N GLN A 160 42.07 17.67 8.71
CA GLN A 160 41.61 19.06 8.65
C GLN A 160 42.78 20.03 8.81
N TRP A 161 43.62 19.79 9.78
CA TRP A 161 44.81 20.58 10.04
C TRP A 161 45.83 19.79 10.87
N PHE A 162 47.04 20.26 10.89
CA PHE A 162 48.12 19.70 11.69
C PHE A 162 48.56 20.71 12.75
N PRO A 163 48.64 20.33 14.05
CA PRO A 163 49.14 21.19 15.09
C PRO A 163 50.59 21.59 14.75
N ARG A 164 50.88 22.88 14.86
CA ARG A 164 52.25 23.34 14.79
C ARG A 164 52.85 23.28 16.19
N SER A 165 53.95 22.60 16.35
CA SER A 165 54.82 22.77 17.53
C SER A 165 55.28 24.22 17.55
N GLY A 166 54.86 24.95 18.58
CA GLY A 166 55.33 26.34 18.81
C GLY A 166 56.79 26.40 19.16
#